data_d5a4e182ef566687a51a8ba3b908e769
#
_entry.id   d5a4e182ef566687a51a8ba3b908e769
#
_cell.length_a   1.000
_cell.length_b   1.000
_cell.length_c   1.000
_cell.angle_alpha   90.00
_cell.angle_beta   90.00
_cell.angle_gamma   90.00
#
_symmetry.space_group_name_H-M   'P 1'
#
loop_
_entity.id
_entity.type
_entity.pdbx_description
1 polymer ?
#
loop_
_entity_poly.entity_id
_entity_poly.type
_entity_poly.pdbx_seq_one_letter_code
_entity_poly.pdbx_strand_id
1 'polypeptide(L)'
;MMAPIPMASPEKKPAPSRAAASKADWDTYFLDLARQAATRSSCSQNCDGAVIVAGRHIRSTGYNGTPSGYANCQEGGCPRGKTGDPAEPCTGVHAEANAILFSDPANREGATLYVTSPPCFECAKLIANSGVTEVVAPAAVSEGLDRVKKLLLDCKIRIRLLR
;
A
#
# COMPACT_ATOMS: atom_id res chain seq x y z
N MET A 1 15.55 55.85 32.68
CA MET A 1 14.52 54.76 32.68
C MET A 1 14.01 54.67 31.23
N MET A 2 14.39 53.60 30.51
CA MET A 2 13.88 53.35 29.15
C MET A 2 12.62 52.51 29.28
N ALA A 3 11.53 52.93 28.63
CA ALA A 3 10.27 52.18 28.57
C ALA A 3 10.42 50.91 27.71
N PRO A 4 9.80 49.81 28.07
CA PRO A 4 9.87 48.57 27.28
C PRO A 4 9.14 48.72 25.94
N ILE A 5 9.78 48.24 24.86
CA ILE A 5 9.19 48.18 23.52
C ILE A 5 8.10 47.10 23.51
N PRO A 6 6.88 47.39 23.06
CA PRO A 6 5.82 46.37 22.97
C PRO A 6 6.20 45.36 21.88
N MET A 7 6.34 44.07 22.26
CA MET A 7 6.47 42.98 21.32
C MET A 7 5.14 42.75 20.61
N ALA A 8 5.12 42.98 19.29
CA ALA A 8 3.96 42.65 18.48
C ALA A 8 3.74 41.11 18.47
N SER A 9 2.53 40.69 18.83
CA SER A 9 2.14 39.28 18.75
C SER A 9 2.18 38.83 17.29
N PRO A 10 2.72 37.62 16.99
CA PRO A 10 2.73 37.13 15.61
C PRO A 10 1.30 36.96 15.07
N GLU A 11 1.00 37.66 13.98
CA GLU A 11 -0.26 37.50 13.26
C GLU A 11 -0.42 36.04 12.83
N LYS A 12 -1.49 35.42 13.33
CA LYS A 12 -1.87 34.06 12.95
C LYS A 12 -2.33 34.11 11.49
N LYS A 13 -1.51 33.57 10.55
CA LYS A 13 -1.94 33.38 9.17
C LYS A 13 -3.28 32.63 9.16
N PRO A 14 -4.30 33.12 8.44
CA PRO A 14 -5.55 32.39 8.31
C PRO A 14 -5.28 31.02 7.71
N ALA A 15 -5.87 29.98 8.31
CA ALA A 15 -5.83 28.64 7.74
C ALA A 15 -6.41 28.70 6.32
N PRO A 16 -5.83 27.98 5.32
CA PRO A 16 -6.37 27.99 3.97
C PRO A 16 -7.85 27.57 4.04
N SER A 17 -8.74 28.36 3.47
CA SER A 17 -10.15 28.02 3.34
C SER A 17 -10.20 26.69 2.60
N ARG A 18 -10.82 25.68 3.21
CA ARG A 18 -11.13 24.41 2.55
C ARG A 18 -12.14 24.74 1.44
N ALA A 19 -11.64 25.13 0.26
CA ALA A 19 -12.44 25.19 -0.94
C ALA A 19 -13.21 23.86 -1.00
N ALA A 20 -14.50 23.88 -1.33
CA ALA A 20 -15.42 22.76 -1.29
C ALA A 20 -14.93 21.63 -2.23
N ALA A 21 -13.87 20.93 -1.83
CA ALA A 21 -13.46 19.70 -2.46
C ALA A 21 -14.55 18.67 -2.20
N SER A 22 -15.15 18.15 -3.26
CA SER A 22 -16.08 17.03 -3.14
C SER A 22 -15.43 15.92 -2.33
N LYS A 23 -16.21 15.29 -1.45
CA LYS A 23 -15.74 14.15 -0.67
C LYS A 23 -15.22 13.09 -1.62
N ALA A 24 -13.97 12.63 -1.43
CA ALA A 24 -13.40 11.53 -2.20
C ALA A 24 -14.29 10.28 -2.10
N ASP A 25 -14.44 9.56 -3.19
CA ASP A 25 -15.07 8.26 -3.15
C ASP A 25 -14.21 7.26 -2.35
N TRP A 26 -14.80 6.13 -1.96
CA TRP A 26 -14.14 5.18 -1.08
C TRP A 26 -12.92 4.50 -1.72
N ASP A 27 -12.96 4.24 -3.02
CA ASP A 27 -11.82 3.61 -3.70
C ASP A 27 -10.62 4.56 -3.75
N THR A 28 -10.84 5.82 -4.13
CA THR A 28 -9.80 6.86 -4.09
C THR A 28 -9.23 7.00 -2.68
N TYR A 29 -10.09 7.08 -1.67
CA TYR A 29 -9.64 7.23 -0.28
C TYR A 29 -8.74 6.08 0.18
N PHE A 30 -9.14 4.82 -0.07
CA PHE A 30 -8.35 3.67 0.36
C PHE A 30 -7.10 3.43 -0.49
N LEU A 31 -7.12 3.79 -1.78
CA LEU A 31 -5.92 3.79 -2.61
C LEU A 31 -4.91 4.85 -2.16
N ASP A 32 -5.37 6.03 -1.75
CA ASP A 32 -4.48 7.06 -1.19
C ASP A 32 -3.84 6.60 0.13
N LEU A 33 -4.57 5.89 0.97
CA LEU A 33 -4.01 5.27 2.17
C LEU A 33 -3.00 4.17 1.83
N ALA A 34 -3.23 3.37 0.79
CA ALA A 34 -2.25 2.41 0.30
C ALA A 34 -0.99 3.12 -0.22
N ARG A 35 -1.13 4.24 -0.95
CA ARG A 35 0.01 5.09 -1.37
C ARG A 35 0.75 5.66 -0.16
N GLN A 36 0.02 6.07 0.88
CA GLN A 36 0.64 6.54 2.13
C GLN A 36 1.40 5.41 2.83
N ALA A 37 0.87 4.18 2.86
CA ALA A 37 1.60 3.02 3.38
C ALA A 37 2.88 2.75 2.56
N ALA A 38 2.83 2.89 1.24
CA ALA A 38 3.98 2.73 0.35
C ALA A 38 5.17 3.64 0.69
N THR A 39 4.93 4.81 1.29
CA THR A 39 6.01 5.74 1.73
C THR A 39 6.90 5.14 2.81
N ARG A 40 6.47 4.06 3.47
CA ARG A 40 7.27 3.32 4.46
C ARG A 40 8.13 2.23 3.83
N SER A 41 7.99 1.98 2.53
CA SER A 41 8.79 0.97 1.82
C SER A 41 10.28 1.31 1.87
N SER A 42 11.09 0.32 2.18
CA SER A 42 12.55 0.37 2.06
C SER A 42 13.07 -0.32 0.79
N CYS A 43 12.17 -0.77 -0.09
CA CYS A 43 12.56 -1.38 -1.36
C CYS A 43 13.15 -0.34 -2.31
N SER A 44 14.30 -0.63 -2.91
CA SER A 44 14.96 0.26 -3.88
C SER A 44 14.40 0.15 -5.29
N GLN A 45 13.56 -0.86 -5.57
CA GLN A 45 13.00 -1.11 -6.90
C GLN A 45 11.52 -0.69 -6.99
N ASN A 46 10.70 -1.15 -6.05
CA ASN A 46 9.25 -0.93 -6.06
C ASN A 46 8.76 -0.52 -4.66
N CYS A 47 8.26 0.69 -4.54
CA CYS A 47 7.65 1.17 -3.31
C CYS A 47 6.14 0.96 -3.37
N ASP A 48 5.69 -0.28 -3.10
CA ASP A 48 4.27 -0.61 -3.07
C ASP A 48 3.70 -0.59 -1.65
N GLY A 49 2.40 -0.30 -1.59
CA GLY A 49 1.61 -0.31 -0.37
C GLY A 49 0.28 -1.03 -0.56
N ALA A 50 -0.24 -1.57 0.52
CA ALA A 50 -1.48 -2.31 0.56
C ALA A 50 -2.30 -1.95 1.79
N VAL A 51 -3.63 -1.97 1.67
CA VAL A 51 -4.57 -1.75 2.78
C VAL A 51 -5.70 -2.78 2.69
N ILE A 52 -5.94 -3.52 3.77
CA ILE A 52 -7.09 -4.42 3.90
C ILE A 52 -8.22 -3.65 4.58
N VAL A 53 -9.40 -3.69 3.98
CA VAL A 53 -10.59 -2.95 4.42
C VAL A 53 -11.79 -3.90 4.53
N ALA A 54 -12.45 -3.90 5.68
CA ALA A 54 -13.72 -4.58 5.89
C ALA A 54 -14.74 -3.62 6.51
N GLY A 55 -15.93 -3.52 5.92
CA GLY A 55 -16.98 -2.62 6.41
C GLY A 55 -16.55 -1.15 6.45
N ARG A 56 -15.74 -0.70 5.50
CA ARG A 56 -15.13 0.65 5.43
C ARG A 56 -14.18 1.00 6.57
N HIS A 57 -13.69 0.00 7.30
CA HIS A 57 -12.67 0.15 8.33
C HIS A 57 -11.37 -0.53 7.90
N ILE A 58 -10.25 0.16 8.08
CA ILE A 58 -8.93 -0.42 7.85
C ILE A 58 -8.70 -1.54 8.87
N ARG A 59 -8.26 -2.69 8.39
CA ARG A 59 -7.93 -3.87 9.22
C ARG A 59 -6.42 -4.06 9.33
N SER A 60 -5.69 -3.78 8.26
CA SER A 60 -4.23 -3.78 8.26
C SER A 60 -3.70 -2.93 7.12
N THR A 61 -2.41 -2.62 7.21
CA THR A 61 -1.62 -2.02 6.14
C THR A 61 -0.38 -2.86 5.91
N GLY A 62 0.17 -2.78 4.70
CA GLY A 62 1.42 -3.41 4.34
C GLY A 62 2.21 -2.53 3.37
N TYR A 63 3.51 -2.73 3.32
CA TYR A 63 4.41 -2.09 2.36
C TYR A 63 5.57 -3.04 2.04
N ASN A 64 6.21 -2.84 0.89
CA ASN A 64 7.36 -3.66 0.49
C ASN A 64 8.54 -3.43 1.45
N GLY A 65 9.11 -4.50 1.95
CA GLY A 65 10.27 -4.44 2.83
C GLY A 65 10.89 -5.81 3.06
N THR A 66 12.13 -5.84 3.54
CA THR A 66 12.79 -7.08 3.96
C THR A 66 12.14 -7.62 5.25
N PRO A 67 12.31 -8.91 5.55
CA PRO A 67 11.82 -9.49 6.80
C PRO A 67 12.33 -8.74 8.03
N SER A 68 11.53 -8.73 9.10
CA SER A 68 11.90 -8.10 10.37
C SER A 68 13.23 -8.65 10.90
N GLY A 69 14.12 -7.76 11.34
CA GLY A 69 15.45 -8.12 11.82
C GLY A 69 16.50 -8.34 10.72
N TYR A 70 16.13 -8.28 9.44
CA TYR A 70 17.05 -8.33 8.31
C TYR A 70 17.37 -6.91 7.81
N ALA A 71 18.61 -6.70 7.32
CA ALA A 71 18.99 -5.42 6.75
C ALA A 71 18.04 -5.02 5.62
N ASN A 72 17.62 -3.77 5.56
CA ASN A 72 16.69 -3.35 4.51
C ASN A 72 17.38 -3.23 3.14
N CYS A 73 16.59 -3.05 2.09
CA CYS A 73 17.08 -3.01 0.73
C CYS A 73 18.06 -1.84 0.50
N GLN A 74 17.80 -0.69 1.11
CA GLN A 74 18.66 0.50 1.03
C GLN A 74 19.97 0.31 1.81
N GLU A 75 19.98 -0.52 2.83
CA GLU A 75 21.16 -0.91 3.62
C GLU A 75 21.90 -2.10 2.99
N GLY A 76 21.45 -2.57 1.83
CA GLY A 76 22.07 -3.63 1.08
C GLY A 76 21.65 -5.04 1.51
N GLY A 77 20.55 -5.21 2.22
CA GLY A 77 20.02 -6.52 2.58
C GLY A 77 19.37 -7.29 1.41
N CYS A 78 19.15 -6.65 0.24
CA CYS A 78 18.58 -7.30 -0.92
C CYS A 78 19.61 -7.40 -2.06
N PRO A 79 20.04 -8.60 -2.50
CA PRO A 79 20.96 -8.76 -3.64
C PRO A 79 20.45 -8.07 -4.91
N ARG A 80 19.21 -8.32 -5.30
CA ARG A 80 18.56 -7.65 -6.44
C ARG A 80 18.52 -6.13 -6.27
N GLY A 81 18.31 -5.64 -5.05
CA GLY A 81 18.31 -4.21 -4.76
C GLY A 81 19.66 -3.55 -4.98
N LYS A 82 20.77 -4.29 -4.80
CA LYS A 82 22.13 -3.80 -5.05
C LYS A 82 22.47 -3.77 -6.53
N THR A 83 22.15 -4.82 -7.25
CA THR A 83 22.61 -5.03 -8.63
C THR A 83 21.60 -4.50 -9.66
N GLY A 84 20.32 -4.47 -9.31
CA GLY A 84 19.21 -4.24 -10.26
C GLY A 84 18.96 -5.48 -11.15
N ASP A 85 19.73 -6.55 -11.02
CA ASP A 85 19.59 -7.75 -11.85
C ASP A 85 18.36 -8.57 -11.43
N PRO A 86 17.39 -8.80 -12.34
CA PRO A 86 16.21 -9.64 -12.05
C PRO A 86 16.55 -11.09 -11.72
N ALA A 87 17.73 -11.59 -12.15
CA ALA A 87 18.19 -12.95 -11.85
C ALA A 87 18.59 -13.12 -10.38
N GLU A 88 18.96 -12.02 -9.70
CA GLU A 88 19.29 -12.06 -8.28
C GLU A 88 18.05 -12.26 -7.41
N PRO A 89 18.18 -13.00 -6.28
CA PRO A 89 17.05 -13.20 -5.38
C PRO A 89 16.62 -11.88 -4.74
N CYS A 90 15.29 -11.65 -4.70
CA CYS A 90 14.70 -10.56 -3.94
C CYS A 90 14.35 -11.06 -2.54
N THR A 91 14.87 -10.39 -1.51
CA THR A 91 14.54 -10.67 -0.10
C THR A 91 13.33 -9.89 0.39
N GLY A 92 12.74 -9.07 -0.47
CA GLY A 92 11.58 -8.25 -0.12
C GLY A 92 10.30 -9.07 0.03
N VAL A 93 9.58 -8.82 1.11
CA VAL A 93 8.19 -9.25 1.28
C VAL A 93 7.30 -8.18 0.68
N HIS A 94 6.36 -8.58 -0.19
CA HIS A 94 5.50 -7.64 -0.88
C HIS A 94 4.44 -7.03 0.06
N ALA A 95 3.93 -5.86 -0.31
CA ALA A 95 2.97 -5.11 0.48
C ALA A 95 1.71 -5.92 0.81
N GLU A 96 1.20 -6.69 -0.16
CA GLU A 96 0.02 -7.55 0.00
C GLU A 96 0.28 -8.66 1.03
N ALA A 97 1.44 -9.31 0.93
CA ALA A 97 1.84 -10.35 1.87
C ALA A 97 1.96 -9.80 3.30
N ASN A 98 2.59 -8.62 3.47
CA ASN A 98 2.69 -7.96 4.77
C ASN A 98 1.31 -7.57 5.30
N ALA A 99 0.42 -7.01 4.48
CA ALA A 99 -0.94 -6.67 4.90
C ALA A 99 -1.71 -7.92 5.38
N ILE A 100 -1.54 -9.07 4.70
CA ILE A 100 -2.15 -10.34 5.07
C ILE A 100 -1.56 -10.88 6.38
N LEU A 101 -0.23 -10.90 6.50
CA LEU A 101 0.47 -11.42 7.68
C LEU A 101 0.13 -10.67 8.96
N PHE A 102 0.01 -9.34 8.88
CA PHE A 102 -0.25 -8.49 10.04
C PHE A 102 -1.74 -8.20 10.28
N SER A 103 -2.65 -8.90 9.60
CA SER A 103 -4.09 -8.83 9.84
C SER A 103 -4.60 -10.08 10.56
N ASP A 104 -5.60 -9.89 11.42
CA ASP A 104 -6.34 -11.01 12.00
C ASP A 104 -7.15 -11.74 10.89
N PRO A 105 -7.12 -13.09 10.80
CA PRO A 105 -7.92 -13.85 9.84
C PRO A 105 -9.41 -13.51 9.85
N ALA A 106 -10.01 -13.32 11.04
CA ALA A 106 -11.43 -12.97 11.17
C ALA A 106 -11.75 -11.59 10.56
N ASN A 107 -10.77 -10.69 10.50
CA ASN A 107 -10.91 -9.35 9.92
C ASN A 107 -10.70 -9.31 8.40
N ARG A 108 -10.24 -10.41 7.79
CA ARG A 108 -10.02 -10.50 6.33
C ARG A 108 -11.19 -11.14 5.60
N GLU A 109 -12.02 -11.88 6.29
CA GLU A 109 -13.17 -12.56 5.66
C GLU A 109 -14.10 -11.54 5.01
N GLY A 110 -14.31 -11.68 3.71
CA GLY A 110 -15.12 -10.75 2.92
C GLY A 110 -14.49 -9.37 2.69
N ALA A 111 -13.22 -9.16 3.07
CA ALA A 111 -12.56 -7.86 2.94
C ALA A 111 -12.18 -7.53 1.49
N THR A 112 -11.91 -6.24 1.26
CA THR A 112 -11.30 -5.70 0.04
C THR A 112 -9.84 -5.36 0.32
N LEU A 113 -8.95 -5.77 -0.57
CA LEU A 113 -7.53 -5.40 -0.57
C LEU A 113 -7.29 -4.29 -1.61
N TYR A 114 -6.88 -3.12 -1.15
CA TYR A 114 -6.43 -2.00 -1.98
C TYR A 114 -4.92 -2.03 -2.09
N VAL A 115 -4.38 -1.96 -3.30
CA VAL A 115 -2.94 -2.02 -3.59
C VAL A 115 -2.51 -0.94 -4.58
N THR A 116 -1.29 -0.45 -4.45
CA THR A 116 -0.77 0.62 -5.33
C THR A 116 -0.45 0.15 -6.74
N SER A 117 -0.26 -1.15 -6.93
CA SER A 117 -0.04 -1.80 -8.24
C SER A 117 -0.72 -3.18 -8.26
N PRO A 118 -1.09 -3.71 -9.44
CA PRO A 118 -1.67 -5.05 -9.53
C PRO A 118 -0.76 -6.10 -8.90
N PRO A 119 -1.31 -7.05 -8.11
CA PRO A 119 -0.51 -8.06 -7.44
C PRO A 119 0.24 -8.97 -8.43
N CYS A 120 1.42 -9.42 -8.05
CA CYS A 120 2.12 -10.47 -8.78
C CYS A 120 1.45 -11.84 -8.57
N PHE A 121 1.86 -12.86 -9.34
CA PHE A 121 1.26 -14.18 -9.28
C PHE A 121 1.42 -14.86 -7.89
N GLU A 122 2.56 -14.65 -7.22
CA GLU A 122 2.79 -15.18 -5.87
C GLU A 122 1.87 -14.52 -4.84
N CYS A 123 1.70 -13.18 -4.89
CA CYS A 123 0.76 -12.49 -4.04
C CYS A 123 -0.70 -12.91 -4.32
N ALA A 124 -1.06 -13.15 -5.59
CA ALA A 124 -2.39 -13.62 -5.93
C ALA A 124 -2.74 -14.98 -5.28
N LYS A 125 -1.76 -15.88 -5.14
CA LYS A 125 -1.96 -17.15 -4.41
C LYS A 125 -2.21 -16.92 -2.92
N LEU A 126 -1.48 -15.99 -2.30
CA LEU A 126 -1.69 -15.64 -0.89
C LEU A 126 -3.05 -14.98 -0.68
N ILE A 127 -3.43 -14.07 -1.57
CA ILE A 127 -4.75 -13.42 -1.56
C ILE A 127 -5.85 -14.47 -1.69
N ALA A 128 -5.69 -15.46 -2.57
CA ALA A 128 -6.67 -16.53 -2.78
C ALA A 128 -6.96 -17.36 -1.51
N ASN A 129 -5.98 -17.48 -0.62
CA ASN A 129 -6.11 -18.22 0.64
C ASN A 129 -6.37 -17.32 1.88
N SER A 130 -6.53 -16.01 1.68
CA SER A 130 -6.55 -15.06 2.81
C SER A 130 -7.94 -14.77 3.39
N GLY A 131 -9.03 -15.08 2.66
CA GLY A 131 -10.40 -14.65 2.98
C GLY A 131 -10.79 -13.32 2.33
N VAL A 132 -9.86 -12.62 1.67
CA VAL A 132 -10.15 -11.44 0.85
C VAL A 132 -11.01 -11.84 -0.35
N THR A 133 -12.04 -11.05 -0.65
CA THR A 133 -12.98 -11.33 -1.76
C THR A 133 -12.87 -10.34 -2.92
N GLU A 134 -12.16 -9.26 -2.73
CA GLU A 134 -11.95 -8.25 -3.76
C GLU A 134 -10.55 -7.63 -3.69
N VAL A 135 -9.96 -7.40 -4.86
CA VAL A 135 -8.72 -6.62 -5.03
C VAL A 135 -9.03 -5.39 -5.85
N VAL A 136 -8.55 -4.23 -5.40
CA VAL A 136 -8.65 -2.95 -6.11
C VAL A 136 -7.26 -2.39 -6.32
N ALA A 137 -6.91 -2.11 -7.57
CA ALA A 137 -5.61 -1.54 -7.95
C ALA A 137 -5.79 -0.49 -9.05
N PRO A 138 -4.84 0.43 -9.24
CA PRO A 138 -4.79 1.24 -10.45
C PRO A 138 -4.62 0.36 -11.70
N ALA A 139 -5.19 0.80 -12.83
CA ALA A 139 -4.96 0.14 -14.10
C ALA A 139 -3.48 0.30 -14.49
N ALA A 140 -2.81 -0.81 -14.67
CA ALA A 140 -1.43 -0.86 -15.15
C ALA A 140 -1.28 -2.05 -16.09
N VAL A 141 -0.39 -1.91 -17.07
CA VAL A 141 0.05 -3.02 -17.89
C VAL A 141 1.21 -3.68 -17.15
N SER A 142 1.03 -4.94 -16.74
CA SER A 142 2.10 -5.73 -16.14
C SER A 142 2.15 -7.10 -16.80
N GLU A 143 3.36 -7.61 -16.94
CA GLU A 143 3.56 -8.97 -17.44
C GLU A 143 2.87 -9.98 -16.53
N GLY A 144 2.12 -10.90 -17.11
CA GLY A 144 1.40 -11.94 -16.35
C GLY A 144 0.11 -11.50 -15.68
N LEU A 145 -0.35 -10.25 -15.86
CA LEU A 145 -1.60 -9.76 -15.25
C LEU A 145 -2.82 -10.63 -15.61
N ASP A 146 -2.88 -11.15 -16.84
CA ASP A 146 -4.01 -12.01 -17.25
C ASP A 146 -4.02 -13.35 -16.50
N ARG A 147 -2.84 -13.89 -16.17
CA ARG A 147 -2.72 -15.10 -15.32
C ARG A 147 -3.18 -14.81 -13.89
N VAL A 148 -2.85 -13.65 -13.35
CA VAL A 148 -3.31 -13.18 -12.03
C VAL A 148 -4.82 -13.03 -12.03
N LYS A 149 -5.39 -12.33 -13.01
CA LYS A 149 -6.85 -12.18 -13.15
C LYS A 149 -7.55 -13.52 -13.23
N LYS A 150 -7.04 -14.44 -14.06
CA LYS A 150 -7.60 -15.78 -14.20
C LYS A 150 -7.59 -16.52 -12.86
N LEU A 151 -6.46 -16.55 -12.14
CA LEU A 151 -6.36 -17.21 -10.84
C LEU A 151 -7.37 -16.64 -9.83
N LEU A 152 -7.41 -15.31 -9.69
CA LEU A 152 -8.31 -14.66 -8.73
C LEU A 152 -9.78 -14.94 -9.07
N LEU A 153 -10.16 -14.88 -10.36
CA LEU A 153 -11.53 -15.17 -10.81
C LEU A 153 -11.90 -16.64 -10.59
N ASP A 154 -11.02 -17.59 -10.88
CA ASP A 154 -11.23 -19.02 -10.62
C ASP A 154 -11.45 -19.27 -9.10
N CYS A 155 -10.78 -18.48 -8.24
CA CYS A 155 -10.97 -18.49 -6.79
C CYS A 155 -12.14 -17.59 -6.31
N LYS A 156 -12.97 -17.07 -7.21
CA LYS A 156 -14.14 -16.21 -6.93
C LYS A 156 -13.78 -14.87 -6.26
N ILE A 157 -12.55 -14.39 -6.48
CA ILE A 157 -12.10 -13.09 -6.01
C ILE A 157 -12.22 -12.09 -7.14
N ARG A 158 -12.93 -11.00 -6.90
CA ARG A 158 -13.10 -9.93 -7.88
C ARG A 158 -11.84 -9.07 -7.92
N ILE A 159 -11.38 -8.74 -9.13
CA ILE A 159 -10.31 -7.75 -9.32
C ILE A 159 -10.88 -6.56 -10.10
N ARG A 160 -10.72 -5.35 -9.55
CA ARG A 160 -11.07 -4.08 -10.19
C ARG A 160 -9.82 -3.26 -10.44
N LEU A 161 -9.62 -2.88 -11.69
CA LEU A 161 -8.53 -2.01 -12.12
C LEU A 161 -9.12 -0.63 -12.43
N LEU A 162 -8.79 0.36 -11.62
CA LEU A 162 -9.31 1.72 -11.72
C LEU A 162 -8.42 2.57 -12.64
N ARG A 163 -9.04 3.37 -13.49
CA ARG A 163 -8.38 4.30 -14.41
C ARG A 163 -8.09 5.64 -13.74
#